data_5541e126d9fbde5ff33ecec8a6528c4b
#
_entry.id   5541e126d9fbde5ff33ecec8a6528c4b
#
_cell.length_a   1.000
_cell.length_b   1.000
_cell.length_c   1.000
_cell.angle_alpha   90.00
_cell.angle_beta   90.00
_cell.angle_gamma   90.00
#
_symmetry.space_group_name_H-M   'P 1'
#
loop_
_entity.id
_entity.type
_entity.pdbx_description
1 polymer ?
#
loop_
_entity_poly.entity_id
_entity_poly.type
_entity_poly.pdbx_seq_one_letter_code
_entity_poly.pdbx_strand_id
1 'polypeptide(L)'
;MTTKLNVLQVIPKLGYGGAETGCYDIAHFLSENDCGSFLATSGGELIKFIKKDKVRLIRLPVHSKNPILILFNTFILVIYIFLFKINIIHARSRAPAWSCYFASLITRRVFVTTFHGTYNFKSNIKKFYNSIMLRAKLTIAGSNFIFSHINENYWEYLSKEKKLRVIF
;
A
#
# COMPACT_ATOMS: atom_id res chain seq x y z
N MET A 1 -20.01 14.29 15.06
CA MET A 1 -19.64 12.86 15.00
C MET A 1 -18.37 12.76 14.19
N THR A 2 -17.24 12.47 14.80
CA THR A 2 -15.98 12.21 14.09
C THR A 2 -16.13 10.89 13.34
N THR A 3 -16.07 10.95 12.01
CA THR A 3 -16.13 9.74 11.19
C THR A 3 -14.90 8.87 11.47
N LYS A 4 -15.11 7.65 11.92
CA LYS A 4 -14.05 6.69 12.19
C LYS A 4 -13.17 6.51 10.95
N LEU A 5 -11.86 6.68 11.10
CA LEU A 5 -10.89 6.50 10.01
C LEU A 5 -10.68 5.00 9.76
N ASN A 6 -10.95 4.53 8.55
CA ASN A 6 -10.74 3.14 8.14
C ASN A 6 -9.59 3.06 7.14
N VAL A 7 -8.54 2.31 7.47
CA VAL A 7 -7.32 2.19 6.67
C VAL A 7 -7.13 0.75 6.20
N LEU A 8 -6.95 0.57 4.89
CA LEU A 8 -6.60 -0.70 4.28
C LEU A 8 -5.12 -0.70 3.87
N GLN A 9 -4.29 -1.47 4.55
CA GLN A 9 -2.92 -1.75 4.13
C GLN A 9 -2.90 -2.94 3.18
N VAL A 10 -2.12 -2.85 2.11
CA VAL A 10 -1.97 -3.92 1.11
C VAL A 10 -0.50 -4.24 0.90
N ILE A 11 -0.10 -5.46 1.24
CA ILE A 11 1.29 -5.94 1.17
C ILE A 11 1.35 -7.32 0.50
N PRO A 12 2.35 -7.61 -0.36
CA PRO A 12 2.42 -8.89 -1.08
C PRO A 12 2.43 -10.11 -0.16
N LYS A 13 3.31 -10.09 0.85
CA LYS A 13 3.49 -11.14 1.86
C LYS A 13 3.74 -10.48 3.21
N LEU A 14 3.21 -11.02 4.27
CA LEU A 14 3.43 -10.55 5.64
C LEU A 14 4.46 -11.47 6.34
N GLY A 15 5.74 -11.35 5.89
CA GLY A 15 6.88 -12.08 6.45
C GLY A 15 7.54 -11.34 7.62
N TYR A 16 8.83 -11.61 7.84
CA TYR A 16 9.62 -11.01 8.94
C TYR A 16 10.52 -9.85 8.52
N GLY A 17 10.41 -9.34 7.30
CA GLY A 17 11.16 -8.18 6.86
C GLY A 17 10.67 -6.87 7.50
N GLY A 18 11.49 -5.81 7.46
CA GLY A 18 11.15 -4.52 8.07
C GLY A 18 9.87 -3.87 7.50
N ALA A 19 9.59 -4.03 6.20
CA ALA A 19 8.36 -3.56 5.59
C ALA A 19 7.12 -4.29 6.12
N GLU A 20 7.26 -5.59 6.33
CA GLU A 20 6.23 -6.50 6.81
C GLU A 20 5.96 -6.29 8.30
N THR A 21 7.01 -6.18 9.11
CA THR A 21 6.91 -5.88 10.55
C THR A 21 6.27 -4.51 10.76
N GLY A 22 6.74 -3.47 10.05
CA GLY A 22 6.12 -2.15 10.12
C GLY A 22 4.66 -2.12 9.62
N CYS A 23 4.27 -3.02 8.68
CA CYS A 23 2.88 -3.17 8.28
C CYS A 23 2.04 -3.79 9.40
N TYR A 24 2.57 -4.81 10.07
CA TYR A 24 1.95 -5.47 11.21
C TYR A 24 1.76 -4.49 12.39
N ASP A 25 2.80 -3.74 12.75
CA ASP A 25 2.78 -2.78 13.86
C ASP A 25 1.75 -1.68 13.61
N ILE A 26 1.76 -1.07 12.41
CA ILE A 26 0.78 -0.05 12.03
C ILE A 26 -0.65 -0.61 12.04
N ALA A 27 -0.86 -1.87 11.62
CA ALA A 27 -2.19 -2.46 11.63
C ALA A 27 -2.76 -2.56 13.06
N HIS A 28 -1.95 -2.95 14.04
CA HIS A 28 -2.36 -3.01 15.43
C HIS A 28 -2.49 -1.61 16.05
N PHE A 29 -1.53 -0.71 15.81
CA PHE A 29 -1.58 0.67 16.27
C PHE A 29 -2.86 1.39 15.83
N LEU A 30 -3.25 1.26 14.56
CA LEU A 30 -4.50 1.85 14.06
C LEU A 30 -5.71 1.35 14.84
N SER A 31 -5.79 0.05 15.10
CA SER A 31 -6.91 -0.52 15.86
C SER A 31 -6.91 -0.09 17.32
N GLU A 32 -5.74 0.11 17.92
CA GLU A 32 -5.58 0.57 19.30
C GLU A 32 -5.87 2.07 19.47
N ASN A 33 -5.91 2.81 18.35
CA ASN A 33 -6.26 4.24 18.30
C ASN A 33 -7.61 4.50 17.61
N ASP A 34 -8.59 3.65 17.86
CA ASP A 34 -9.98 3.79 17.40
C ASP A 34 -10.16 3.88 15.87
N CYS A 35 -9.15 3.49 15.09
CA CYS A 35 -9.24 3.39 13.64
C CYS A 35 -9.69 1.99 13.21
N GLY A 36 -10.43 1.90 12.12
CA GLY A 36 -10.67 0.62 11.46
C GLY A 36 -9.41 0.14 10.75
N SER A 37 -8.91 -1.04 11.12
CA SER A 37 -7.68 -1.61 10.56
C SER A 37 -7.98 -2.82 9.68
N PHE A 38 -7.57 -2.73 8.41
CA PHE A 38 -7.76 -3.76 7.39
C PHE A 38 -6.40 -4.08 6.75
N LEU A 39 -6.13 -5.35 6.52
CA LEU A 39 -4.88 -5.82 5.95
C LEU A 39 -5.12 -6.84 4.85
N ALA A 40 -4.76 -6.51 3.61
CA ALA A 40 -4.81 -7.42 2.48
C ALA A 40 -3.42 -7.96 2.14
N THR A 41 -3.29 -9.29 2.05
CA THR A 41 -2.01 -9.97 1.75
C THR A 41 -2.25 -11.34 1.13
N SER A 42 -1.27 -11.85 0.39
CA SER A 42 -1.31 -13.22 -0.15
C SER A 42 -0.98 -14.28 0.89
N GLY A 43 -0.35 -13.89 1.99
CA GLY A 43 0.11 -14.81 3.01
C GLY A 43 1.25 -14.25 3.84
N GLY A 44 1.89 -15.10 4.61
CA GLY A 44 3.09 -14.77 5.37
C GLY A 44 3.05 -15.24 6.81
N GLU A 45 4.22 -15.29 7.40
CA GLU A 45 4.48 -15.91 8.70
C GLU A 45 3.89 -15.11 9.87
N LEU A 46 3.86 -13.76 9.76
CA LEU A 46 3.30 -12.88 10.80
C LEU A 46 1.77 -12.96 10.92
N ILE A 47 1.09 -13.56 9.93
CA ILE A 47 -0.37 -13.67 9.96
C ILE A 47 -0.88 -14.42 11.20
N LYS A 48 -0.13 -15.40 11.70
CA LYS A 48 -0.49 -16.17 12.90
C LYS A 48 -0.54 -15.31 14.17
N PHE A 49 0.11 -14.15 14.16
CA PHE A 49 0.14 -13.21 15.28
C PHE A 49 -0.88 -12.07 15.16
N ILE A 50 -1.59 -11.97 14.02
CA ILE A 50 -2.62 -10.95 13.83
C ILE A 50 -3.77 -11.21 14.81
N LYS A 51 -4.08 -10.23 15.64
CA LYS A 51 -5.24 -10.22 16.53
C LYS A 51 -6.50 -9.98 15.68
N LYS A 52 -7.24 -11.07 15.38
CA LYS A 52 -8.38 -11.08 14.45
C LYS A 52 -9.59 -10.24 14.92
N ASP A 53 -9.69 -9.99 16.20
CA ASP A 53 -10.66 -9.07 16.82
C ASP A 53 -10.32 -7.61 16.58
N LYS A 54 -9.05 -7.28 16.32
CA LYS A 54 -8.53 -5.93 16.11
C LYS A 54 -8.29 -5.59 14.63
N VAL A 55 -7.73 -6.53 13.85
CA VAL A 55 -7.33 -6.32 12.46
C VAL A 55 -8.08 -7.27 11.55
N ARG A 56 -8.84 -6.74 10.60
CA ARG A 56 -9.53 -7.55 9.60
C ARG A 56 -8.57 -7.97 8.49
N LEU A 57 -8.25 -9.26 8.44
CA LEU A 57 -7.38 -9.85 7.43
C LEU A 57 -8.17 -10.24 6.18
N ILE A 58 -7.65 -9.86 5.01
CA ILE A 58 -8.18 -10.17 3.68
C ILE A 58 -7.11 -10.97 2.91
N ARG A 59 -7.45 -12.18 2.47
CA ARG A 59 -6.55 -13.02 1.68
C ARG A 59 -6.78 -12.79 0.19
N LEU A 60 -5.78 -12.21 -0.50
CA LEU A 60 -5.83 -11.91 -1.93
C LEU A 60 -4.46 -12.15 -2.57
N PRO A 61 -4.38 -12.60 -3.83
CA PRO A 61 -3.13 -12.84 -4.55
C PRO A 61 -2.45 -11.53 -5.01
N VAL A 62 -2.30 -10.56 -4.07
CA VAL A 62 -1.79 -9.21 -4.34
C VAL A 62 -0.29 -9.15 -4.64
N HIS A 63 0.44 -10.27 -4.49
CA HIS A 63 1.84 -10.41 -4.90
C HIS A 63 2.00 -10.52 -6.41
N SER A 64 0.95 -10.90 -7.12
CA SER A 64 1.01 -11.20 -8.55
C SER A 64 1.18 -9.94 -9.40
N LYS A 65 1.97 -10.09 -10.48
CA LYS A 65 2.14 -9.08 -11.54
C LYS A 65 1.28 -9.40 -12.78
N ASN A 66 0.53 -10.49 -12.76
CA ASN A 66 -0.36 -10.88 -13.84
C ASN A 66 -1.50 -9.86 -13.98
N PRO A 67 -1.73 -9.27 -15.17
CA PRO A 67 -2.77 -8.25 -15.37
C PRO A 67 -4.18 -8.72 -14.99
N ILE A 68 -4.50 -9.99 -15.27
CA ILE A 68 -5.82 -10.56 -14.93
C ILE A 68 -5.99 -10.60 -13.40
N LEU A 69 -4.96 -11.03 -12.66
CA LEU A 69 -5.00 -11.03 -11.19
C LEU A 69 -4.99 -9.60 -10.61
N ILE A 70 -4.33 -8.65 -11.27
CA ILE A 70 -4.40 -7.24 -10.87
C ILE A 70 -5.84 -6.73 -11.00
N LEU A 71 -6.54 -7.01 -12.10
CA LEU A 71 -7.95 -6.62 -12.29
C LEU A 71 -8.88 -7.33 -11.30
N PHE A 72 -8.68 -8.63 -11.08
CA PHE A 72 -9.42 -9.38 -10.07
C PHE A 72 -9.23 -8.78 -8.66
N ASN A 73 -7.99 -8.54 -8.25
CA ASN A 73 -7.68 -7.90 -6.98
C ASN A 73 -8.32 -6.51 -6.87
N THR A 74 -8.28 -5.71 -7.96
CA THR A 74 -8.92 -4.39 -8.00
C THR A 74 -10.41 -4.51 -7.71
N PHE A 75 -11.11 -5.41 -8.38
CA PHE A 75 -12.55 -5.63 -8.19
C PHE A 75 -12.89 -6.00 -6.74
N ILE A 76 -12.16 -6.96 -6.18
CA ILE A 76 -12.37 -7.38 -4.79
C ILE A 76 -12.05 -6.23 -3.81
N LEU A 77 -10.96 -5.47 -4.03
CA LEU A 77 -10.63 -4.32 -3.19
C LEU A 77 -11.74 -3.25 -3.24
N VAL A 78 -12.33 -2.98 -4.41
CA VAL A 78 -13.45 -2.03 -4.56
C VAL A 78 -14.63 -2.47 -3.69
N ILE A 79 -15.00 -3.76 -3.72
CA ILE A 79 -16.07 -4.30 -2.87
C ILE A 79 -15.77 -4.05 -1.40
N TYR A 80 -14.57 -4.40 -0.94
CA TYR A 80 -14.17 -4.19 0.47
C TYR A 80 -14.16 -2.71 0.86
N ILE A 81 -13.71 -1.82 -0.04
CA ILE A 81 -13.68 -0.39 0.21
C ILE A 81 -15.08 0.18 0.48
N PHE A 82 -16.07 -0.21 -0.32
CA PHE A 82 -17.46 0.23 -0.10
C PHE A 82 -18.08 -0.44 1.12
N LEU A 83 -17.94 -1.75 1.27
CA LEU A 83 -18.52 -2.53 2.36
C LEU A 83 -18.05 -2.05 3.75
N PHE A 84 -16.76 -1.73 3.88
CA PHE A 84 -16.16 -1.32 5.15
C PHE A 84 -15.87 0.18 5.23
N LYS A 85 -16.39 0.98 4.29
CA LYS A 85 -16.20 2.44 4.29
C LYS A 85 -14.74 2.84 4.44
N ILE A 86 -13.82 2.16 3.72
CA ILE A 86 -12.39 2.45 3.76
C ILE A 86 -12.14 3.89 3.28
N ASN A 87 -11.33 4.65 4.01
CA ASN A 87 -10.98 6.03 3.69
C ASN A 87 -9.61 6.12 3.01
N ILE A 88 -8.65 5.29 3.45
CA ILE A 88 -7.27 5.30 2.96
C ILE A 88 -6.89 3.89 2.50
N ILE A 89 -6.31 3.81 1.31
CA ILE A 89 -5.72 2.61 0.73
C ILE A 89 -4.20 2.81 0.73
N HIS A 90 -3.47 1.97 1.46
CA HIS A 90 -2.03 2.08 1.63
C HIS A 90 -1.31 0.88 1.02
N ALA A 91 -0.71 1.05 -0.16
CA ALA A 91 0.11 0.02 -0.77
C ALA A 91 1.56 0.09 -0.29
N ARG A 92 2.10 -1.03 0.17
CA ARG A 92 3.45 -1.15 0.71
C ARG A 92 4.43 -1.85 -0.24
N SER A 93 4.04 -2.03 -1.51
CA SER A 93 4.91 -2.57 -2.56
C SER A 93 4.31 -2.31 -3.94
N ARG A 94 5.15 -2.42 -4.99
CA ARG A 94 4.78 -2.17 -6.40
C ARG A 94 3.68 -3.09 -6.93
N ALA A 95 3.73 -4.38 -6.62
CA ALA A 95 2.76 -5.33 -7.14
C ALA A 95 1.32 -4.99 -6.69
N PRO A 96 1.03 -4.86 -5.38
CA PRO A 96 -0.30 -4.44 -4.92
C PRO A 96 -0.64 -3.00 -5.29
N ALA A 97 0.35 -2.11 -5.51
CA ALA A 97 0.09 -0.71 -5.83
C ALA A 97 -0.73 -0.53 -7.11
N TRP A 98 -0.60 -1.40 -8.10
CA TRP A 98 -1.41 -1.36 -9.31
C TRP A 98 -2.90 -1.59 -9.01
N SER A 99 -3.23 -2.64 -8.26
CA SER A 99 -4.61 -2.92 -7.87
C SER A 99 -5.19 -1.83 -6.96
N CYS A 100 -4.37 -1.33 -6.01
CA CYS A 100 -4.76 -0.25 -5.11
C CYS A 100 -5.01 1.07 -5.85
N TYR A 101 -4.19 1.40 -6.83
CA TYR A 101 -4.34 2.59 -7.65
C TYR A 101 -5.65 2.55 -8.43
N PHE A 102 -5.93 1.47 -9.17
CA PHE A 102 -7.19 1.34 -9.89
C PHE A 102 -8.40 1.36 -8.96
N ALA A 103 -8.34 0.65 -7.82
CA ALA A 103 -9.38 0.70 -6.82
C ALA A 103 -9.60 2.12 -6.27
N SER A 104 -8.52 2.90 -6.05
CA SER A 104 -8.61 4.28 -5.59
C SER A 104 -9.27 5.21 -6.60
N LEU A 105 -9.01 5.03 -7.89
CA LEU A 105 -9.66 5.81 -8.95
C LEU A 105 -11.16 5.55 -9.01
N ILE A 106 -11.57 4.27 -8.93
CA ILE A 106 -12.98 3.87 -8.98
C ILE A 106 -13.73 4.39 -7.74
N THR A 107 -13.13 4.26 -6.56
CA THR A 107 -13.79 4.58 -5.30
C THR A 107 -13.56 6.00 -4.81
N ARG A 108 -12.68 6.77 -5.47
CA ARG A 108 -12.25 8.12 -5.10
C ARG A 108 -11.70 8.19 -3.67
N ARG A 109 -11.04 7.11 -3.21
CA ARG A 109 -10.41 7.07 -1.89
C ARG A 109 -8.96 7.50 -1.94
N VAL A 110 -8.44 7.95 -0.79
CA VAL A 110 -7.06 8.41 -0.69
C VAL A 110 -6.11 7.23 -0.88
N PHE A 111 -5.21 7.35 -1.85
CA PHE A 111 -4.16 6.37 -2.12
C PHE A 111 -2.82 6.85 -1.54
N VAL A 112 -2.20 5.99 -0.74
CA VAL A 112 -0.90 6.22 -0.08
C VAL A 112 0.03 5.07 -0.45
N THR A 113 1.32 5.35 -0.55
CA THR A 113 2.35 4.33 -0.80
C THR A 113 3.55 4.50 0.11
N THR A 114 4.25 3.42 0.41
CA THR A 114 5.56 3.46 1.08
C THR A 114 6.61 2.72 0.27
N PHE A 115 7.70 3.42 -0.04
CA PHE A 115 8.93 2.83 -0.56
C PHE A 115 9.76 2.29 0.60
N HIS A 116 9.97 0.98 0.64
CA HIS A 116 10.81 0.30 1.64
C HIS A 116 12.21 -0.06 1.14
N GLY A 117 12.52 0.28 -0.10
CA GLY A 117 13.82 0.02 -0.72
C GLY A 117 13.97 0.75 -2.05
N THR A 118 15.16 0.69 -2.64
CA THR A 118 15.44 1.25 -3.95
C THR A 118 14.84 0.37 -5.04
N TYR A 119 14.19 0.98 -6.00
CA TYR A 119 13.60 0.28 -7.14
C TYR A 119 14.44 0.54 -8.39
N ASN A 120 15.54 -0.20 -8.52
CA ASN A 120 16.39 -0.12 -9.68
C ASN A 120 15.67 -0.63 -10.94
N PHE A 121 15.98 -0.05 -12.08
CA PHE A 121 15.42 -0.40 -13.37
C PHE A 121 16.52 -0.46 -14.44
N LYS A 122 16.39 -1.45 -15.34
CA LYS A 122 17.27 -1.61 -16.51
C LYS A 122 16.58 -1.21 -17.82
N SER A 123 15.29 -0.87 -17.78
CA SER A 123 14.50 -0.50 -18.94
C SER A 123 13.41 0.50 -18.57
N ASN A 124 12.95 1.29 -19.56
CA ASN A 124 11.85 2.25 -19.39
C ASN A 124 10.55 1.57 -18.97
N ILE A 125 10.27 0.36 -19.44
CA ILE A 125 9.10 -0.44 -19.04
C ILE A 125 9.16 -0.74 -17.56
N LYS A 126 10.31 -1.14 -17.03
CA LYS A 126 10.49 -1.41 -15.60
C LYS A 126 10.41 -0.12 -14.77
N LYS A 127 10.94 0.98 -15.29
CA LYS A 127 10.81 2.31 -14.67
C LYS A 127 9.34 2.72 -14.56
N PHE A 128 8.59 2.61 -15.66
CA PHE A 128 7.16 2.87 -15.69
C PHE A 128 6.40 1.96 -14.70
N TYR A 129 6.70 0.66 -14.67
CA TYR A 129 6.07 -0.26 -13.71
C TYR A 129 6.31 0.17 -12.25
N ASN A 130 7.53 0.60 -11.93
CA ASN A 130 7.88 1.06 -10.60
C ASN A 130 7.20 2.40 -10.23
N SER A 131 6.97 3.28 -11.23
CA SER A 131 6.42 4.62 -11.01
C SER A 131 5.00 4.63 -10.46
N ILE A 132 4.30 3.49 -10.47
CA ILE A 132 2.97 3.35 -9.87
C ILE A 132 2.93 3.81 -8.41
N MET A 133 4.04 3.61 -7.68
CA MET A 133 4.18 4.02 -6.29
C MET A 133 4.12 5.54 -6.11
N LEU A 134 4.44 6.31 -7.17
CA LEU A 134 4.43 7.77 -7.18
C LEU A 134 3.10 8.38 -7.68
N ARG A 135 2.13 7.53 -8.04
CA ARG A 135 0.79 7.99 -8.40
C ARG A 135 -0.11 8.23 -7.19
N ALA A 136 0.40 7.98 -6.00
CA ALA A 136 -0.29 8.22 -4.74
C ALA A 136 -0.43 9.71 -4.41
N LYS A 137 -1.42 10.09 -3.62
CA LYS A 137 -1.57 11.43 -3.05
C LYS A 137 -0.44 11.73 -2.05
N LEU A 138 0.03 10.71 -1.33
CA LEU A 138 1.19 10.75 -0.44
C LEU A 138 2.06 9.52 -0.70
N THR A 139 3.33 9.77 -0.99
CA THR A 139 4.38 8.75 -1.07
C THR A 139 5.30 8.90 0.14
N ILE A 140 5.50 7.83 0.87
CA ILE A 140 6.38 7.76 2.03
C ILE A 140 7.68 7.09 1.61
N ALA A 141 8.81 7.71 1.92
CA ALA A 141 10.14 7.13 1.85
C ALA A 141 10.57 6.70 3.26
N GLY A 142 10.94 5.44 3.44
CA GLY A 142 11.33 4.89 4.75
C GLY A 142 12.71 5.33 5.24
N SER A 143 13.42 6.18 4.48
CA SER A 143 14.70 6.80 4.86
C SER A 143 15.06 7.95 3.93
N ASN A 144 16.01 8.79 4.35
CA ASN A 144 16.58 9.84 3.50
C ASN A 144 17.26 9.25 2.25
N PHE A 145 17.89 8.09 2.36
CA PHE A 145 18.51 7.39 1.23
C PHE A 145 17.48 7.02 0.16
N ILE A 146 16.32 6.48 0.58
CA ILE A 146 15.21 6.16 -0.34
C ILE A 146 14.61 7.43 -0.94
N PHE A 147 14.49 8.50 -0.15
CA PHE A 147 14.01 9.80 -0.63
C PHE A 147 14.92 10.35 -1.75
N SER A 148 16.24 10.36 -1.54
CA SER A 148 17.22 10.78 -2.56
C SER A 148 17.12 9.91 -3.81
N HIS A 149 17.06 8.59 -3.65
CA HIS A 149 16.89 7.65 -4.77
C HIS A 149 15.63 7.95 -5.61
N ILE A 150 14.50 8.27 -4.96
CA ILE A 150 13.26 8.63 -5.67
C ILE A 150 13.46 9.94 -6.46
N ASN A 151 14.02 10.97 -5.85
CA ASN A 151 14.24 12.25 -6.51
C ASN A 151 15.21 12.14 -7.70
N GLU A 152 16.28 11.36 -7.59
CA GLU A 152 17.26 11.17 -8.65
C GLU A 152 16.73 10.36 -9.83
N ASN A 153 15.95 9.31 -9.55
CA ASN A 153 15.61 8.32 -10.56
C ASN A 153 14.17 8.42 -11.08
N TYR A 154 13.27 9.11 -10.35
CA TYR A 154 11.84 9.13 -10.64
C TYR A 154 11.21 10.53 -10.57
N TRP A 155 12.01 11.61 -10.54
CA TRP A 155 11.54 13.00 -10.41
C TRP A 155 10.45 13.35 -11.42
N GLU A 156 10.53 12.82 -12.63
CA GLU A 156 9.58 13.04 -13.72
C GLU A 156 8.14 12.56 -13.42
N TYR A 157 8.01 11.64 -12.46
CA TYR A 157 6.71 11.13 -11.98
C TYR A 157 6.19 11.86 -10.75
N LEU A 158 6.99 12.77 -10.17
CA LEU A 158 6.61 13.60 -9.04
C LEU A 158 5.90 14.84 -9.57
N SER A 159 4.58 14.93 -9.46
CA SER A 159 3.85 16.16 -9.77
C SER A 159 3.85 17.11 -8.58
N LYS A 160 3.66 18.44 -8.84
CA LYS A 160 3.59 19.46 -7.78
C LYS A 160 2.52 19.19 -6.72
N GLU A 161 1.47 18.47 -7.07
CA GLU A 161 0.35 18.13 -6.17
C GLU A 161 0.60 16.89 -5.30
N LYS A 162 1.60 16.06 -5.65
CA LYS A 162 1.91 14.84 -4.94
C LYS A 162 2.97 15.07 -3.88
N LYS A 163 2.71 14.60 -2.67
CA LYS A 163 3.63 14.78 -1.55
C LYS A 163 4.54 13.58 -1.41
N LEU A 164 5.85 13.82 -1.41
CA LEU A 164 6.88 12.87 -0.98
C LEU A 164 7.35 13.27 0.41
N ARG A 165 7.35 12.34 1.36
CA ARG A 165 7.75 12.57 2.75
C ARG A 165 8.65 11.44 3.23
N VAL A 166 9.63 11.78 4.08
CA VAL A 166 10.39 10.79 4.84
C VAL A 166 9.66 10.52 6.14
N ILE A 167 9.43 9.23 6.44
CA ILE A 167 8.91 8.76 7.73
C ILE A 167 9.75 7.54 8.11
N PHE A 168 10.45 7.64 9.25
CA PHE A 168 11.33 6.59 9.77
C PHE A 168 10.57 5.52 10.53
#